data_1c2cfb5ba09beb7cec55873d8973e07b
#
_entry.id   1c2cfb5ba09beb7cec55873d8973e07b
#
_cell.length_a   1.000
_cell.length_b   1.000
_cell.length_c   1.000
_cell.angle_alpha   90.00
_cell.angle_beta   90.00
_cell.angle_gamma   90.00
#
_symmetry.space_group_name_H-M   'P 1'
#
loop_
_entity.id
_entity.type
_entity.pdbx_description
1 polymer ?
#
loop_
_entity_poly.entity_id
_entity_poly.type
_entity_poly.pdbx_seq_one_letter_code
_entity_poly.pdbx_strand_id
1 'polypeptide(L)'
;MLPKRFARFGLTIHPTKTALIGFRKPEAHQGADRGNGTFDFLGLTHYWTKSRQGFWVSKRRTARKRLRRTKKSLWRWCRSNRHASLKYQYRMLCSKLRGHFQYYGIRGNFRLLEEVRRFAEKAWRYWLSRRSSKKAIGWEKFEKLMQTYILPISRIVHTI
;
A
#
# COMPACT_ATOMS: atom_id res chain seq x y z
N MET A 1 24.18 -10.51 -22.40
CA MET A 1 24.53 -11.64 -21.51
C MET A 1 23.31 -12.30 -20.84
N LEU A 2 22.34 -11.55 -20.34
CA LEU A 2 21.16 -12.08 -19.63
C LEU A 2 20.34 -13.11 -20.45
N PRO A 3 19.97 -12.84 -21.73
CA PRO A 3 19.19 -13.77 -22.55
C PRO A 3 19.87 -15.14 -22.73
N LYS A 4 21.18 -15.17 -22.99
CA LYS A 4 21.96 -16.41 -23.14
C LYS A 4 21.96 -17.24 -21.84
N ARG A 5 21.99 -16.58 -20.67
CA ARG A 5 21.99 -17.26 -19.38
C ARG A 5 20.61 -17.88 -19.07
N PHE A 6 19.52 -17.17 -19.39
CA PHE A 6 18.16 -17.69 -19.21
C PHE A 6 17.84 -18.85 -20.16
N ALA A 7 18.32 -18.78 -21.41
CA ALA A 7 18.15 -19.84 -22.39
C ALA A 7 18.72 -21.19 -21.94
N ARG A 8 19.81 -21.19 -21.14
CA ARG A 8 20.39 -22.44 -20.56
C ARG A 8 19.40 -23.17 -19.62
N PHE A 9 18.41 -22.45 -19.06
CA PHE A 9 17.39 -23.00 -18.17
C PHE A 9 16.03 -23.13 -18.85
N GLY A 10 15.97 -23.08 -20.18
CA GLY A 10 14.72 -23.11 -20.94
C GLY A 10 13.79 -21.89 -20.71
N LEU A 11 14.34 -20.80 -20.16
CA LEU A 11 13.59 -19.58 -19.87
C LEU A 11 13.81 -18.52 -20.95
N THR A 12 12.75 -17.87 -21.39
CA THR A 12 12.80 -16.76 -22.34
C THR A 12 12.45 -15.43 -21.65
N ILE A 13 13.20 -14.40 -21.97
CA ILE A 13 12.95 -13.05 -21.47
C ILE A 13 11.84 -12.42 -22.31
N HIS A 14 10.80 -11.92 -21.67
CA HIS A 14 9.69 -11.28 -22.36
C HIS A 14 10.12 -9.92 -22.93
N PRO A 15 10.10 -9.71 -24.27
CA PRO A 15 10.72 -8.55 -24.91
C PRO A 15 10.14 -7.21 -24.44
N THR A 16 8.82 -7.12 -24.24
CA THR A 16 8.15 -5.86 -23.87
C THR A 16 7.99 -5.63 -22.35
N LYS A 17 8.14 -6.68 -21.54
CA LYS A 17 7.98 -6.60 -20.07
C LYS A 17 9.32 -6.54 -19.34
N THR A 18 10.43 -6.75 -20.05
CA THR A 18 11.77 -6.65 -19.49
C THR A 18 12.38 -5.31 -19.88
N ALA A 19 12.80 -4.55 -18.89
CA ALA A 19 13.44 -3.27 -19.09
C ALA A 19 14.73 -3.16 -18.27
N LEU A 20 15.77 -2.62 -18.87
CA LEU A 20 16.98 -2.23 -18.15
C LEU A 20 16.81 -0.78 -17.69
N ILE A 21 16.76 -0.57 -16.38
CA ILE A 21 16.56 0.75 -15.78
C ILE A 21 17.85 1.20 -15.11
N GLY A 22 18.35 2.36 -15.50
CA GLY A 22 19.48 2.99 -14.84
C GLY A 22 19.06 3.56 -13.49
N PHE A 23 19.47 2.92 -12.39
CA PHE A 23 19.20 3.37 -11.03
C PHE A 23 20.51 3.78 -10.34
N ARG A 24 21.14 4.80 -10.88
CA ARG A 24 22.39 5.34 -10.33
C ARG A 24 22.12 6.40 -9.27
N LYS A 25 23.03 6.48 -8.28
CA LYS A 25 22.99 7.56 -7.27
C LYS A 25 23.18 8.90 -7.99
N PRO A 26 22.29 9.89 -7.78
CA PRO A 26 22.50 11.22 -8.34
C PRO A 26 23.76 11.88 -7.79
N GLU A 27 24.37 12.75 -8.58
CA GLU A 27 25.51 13.55 -8.13
C GLU A 27 25.07 14.59 -7.09
N ALA A 28 26.01 15.05 -6.27
CA ALA A 28 25.72 15.93 -5.13
C ALA A 28 24.99 17.22 -5.54
N HIS A 29 25.32 17.77 -6.72
CA HIS A 29 24.77 19.03 -7.25
C HIS A 29 23.49 18.85 -8.10
N GLN A 30 23.14 17.64 -8.47
CA GLN A 30 21.90 17.40 -9.19
C GLN A 30 20.69 17.62 -8.30
N GLY A 31 19.77 18.47 -8.73
CA GLY A 31 18.45 18.61 -8.11
C GLY A 31 17.70 17.27 -8.07
N ALA A 32 16.62 17.19 -7.30
CA ALA A 32 15.73 16.03 -7.29
C ALA A 32 14.98 15.90 -8.63
N ASP A 33 15.73 15.91 -9.73
CA ASP A 33 15.15 15.99 -11.06
C ASP A 33 14.49 14.68 -11.46
N ARG A 34 13.41 14.81 -12.21
CA ARG A 34 12.41 13.78 -12.55
C ARG A 34 12.95 12.61 -13.36
N GLY A 35 14.24 12.57 -13.70
CA GLY A 35 14.87 11.60 -14.59
C GLY A 35 15.66 10.47 -13.93
N ASN A 36 15.93 10.52 -12.65
CA ASN A 36 16.81 9.54 -11.99
C ASN A 36 16.10 8.24 -11.61
N GLY A 37 15.72 7.47 -12.64
CA GLY A 37 15.53 6.03 -12.49
C GLY A 37 14.51 5.56 -11.48
N THR A 38 13.38 6.25 -11.29
CA THR A 38 12.28 5.72 -10.48
C THR A 38 11.66 4.51 -11.17
N PHE A 39 11.55 3.38 -10.47
CA PHE A 39 10.93 2.18 -11.02
C PHE A 39 10.06 1.44 -9.99
N ASP A 40 9.09 0.70 -10.49
CA ASP A 40 8.22 -0.15 -9.69
C ASP A 40 8.73 -1.60 -9.72
N PHE A 41 9.02 -2.15 -8.56
CA PHE A 41 9.39 -3.57 -8.39
C PHE A 41 8.67 -4.18 -7.19
N LEU A 42 8.10 -5.37 -7.37
CA LEU A 42 7.33 -6.08 -6.35
C LEU A 42 6.25 -5.23 -5.64
N GLY A 43 5.64 -4.29 -6.39
CA GLY A 43 4.60 -3.41 -5.85
C GLY A 43 5.11 -2.23 -5.04
N LEU A 44 6.41 -2.02 -5.01
CA LEU A 44 7.09 -0.89 -4.39
C LEU A 44 7.73 -0.02 -5.47
N THR A 45 7.60 1.29 -5.33
CA THR A 45 8.33 2.27 -6.12
C THR A 45 9.66 2.58 -5.44
N HIS A 46 10.77 2.34 -6.13
CA HIS A 46 12.11 2.71 -5.72
C HIS A 46 12.46 4.08 -6.28
N TYR A 47 13.05 4.95 -5.46
CA TYR A 47 13.42 6.32 -5.86
C TYR A 47 14.55 6.88 -5.00
N TRP A 48 15.28 7.84 -5.57
CA TRP A 48 16.29 8.59 -4.84
C TRP A 48 15.69 9.83 -4.20
N THR A 49 16.15 10.17 -3.00
CA THR A 49 15.76 11.41 -2.29
C THR A 49 16.88 11.84 -1.36
N LYS A 50 16.90 13.12 -1.00
CA LYS A 50 17.85 13.64 -0.01
C LYS A 50 17.39 13.27 1.42
N SER A 51 18.33 12.87 2.25
CA SER A 51 18.13 12.70 3.70
C SER A 51 18.03 14.08 4.37
N ARG A 52 17.74 14.11 5.68
CA ARG A 52 17.77 15.37 6.47
C ARG A 52 19.14 16.02 6.47
N GLN A 53 20.20 15.22 6.32
CA GLN A 53 21.60 15.68 6.27
C GLN A 53 22.06 16.02 4.84
N GLY A 54 21.15 16.05 3.83
CA GLY A 54 21.46 16.38 2.45
C GLY A 54 22.02 15.24 1.60
N PHE A 55 22.32 14.07 2.16
CA PHE A 55 22.86 12.94 1.40
C PHE A 55 21.78 12.23 0.57
N TRP A 56 22.14 11.80 -0.63
CA TRP A 56 21.27 10.98 -1.47
C TRP A 56 21.09 9.57 -0.88
N VAL A 57 19.84 9.19 -0.65
CA VAL A 57 19.45 7.88 -0.13
C VAL A 57 18.38 7.27 -1.02
N SER A 58 18.49 5.98 -1.27
CA SER A 58 17.44 5.21 -1.94
C SER A 58 16.31 4.92 -0.95
N LYS A 59 15.08 5.27 -1.33
CA LYS A 59 13.87 4.96 -0.55
C LYS A 59 12.89 4.13 -1.37
N ARG A 60 11.99 3.48 -0.64
CA ARG A 60 10.92 2.67 -1.21
C ARG A 60 9.58 3.13 -0.65
N ARG A 61 8.54 3.10 -1.46
CA ARG A 61 7.16 3.37 -1.05
C ARG A 61 6.21 2.45 -1.81
N THR A 62 5.01 2.23 -1.30
CA THR A 62 3.98 1.49 -2.04
C THR A 62 3.72 2.13 -3.41
N ALA A 63 3.80 1.35 -4.46
CA ALA A 63 3.54 1.82 -5.82
C ALA A 63 2.10 2.35 -5.95
N ARG A 64 1.92 3.49 -6.62
CA ARG A 64 0.63 4.20 -6.75
C ARG A 64 -0.48 3.28 -7.30
N LYS A 65 -0.15 2.43 -8.27
CA LYS A 65 -1.10 1.45 -8.83
C LYS A 65 -1.56 0.42 -7.78
N ARG A 66 -0.64 -0.05 -6.92
CA ARG A 66 -0.93 -0.99 -5.84
C ARG A 66 -1.78 -0.35 -4.74
N LEU A 67 -1.44 0.86 -4.31
CA LEU A 67 -2.22 1.61 -3.33
C LEU A 67 -3.68 1.79 -3.80
N ARG A 68 -3.87 2.23 -5.05
CA ARG A 68 -5.19 2.39 -5.66
C ARG A 68 -5.96 1.06 -5.71
N ARG A 69 -5.29 -0.05 -6.09
CA ARG A 69 -5.89 -1.39 -6.12
C ARG A 69 -6.31 -1.85 -4.72
N THR A 70 -5.48 -1.67 -3.71
CA THR A 70 -5.78 -2.01 -2.32
C THR A 70 -7.02 -1.25 -1.83
N LYS A 71 -7.08 0.06 -2.03
CA LYS A 71 -8.26 0.86 -1.66
C LYS A 71 -9.52 0.39 -2.39
N LYS A 72 -9.44 0.14 -3.69
CA LYS A 72 -10.58 -0.37 -4.47
C LYS A 72 -11.03 -1.74 -3.98
N SER A 73 -10.11 -2.62 -3.62
CA SER A 73 -10.42 -3.95 -3.05
C SER A 73 -11.11 -3.84 -1.70
N LEU A 74 -10.60 -3.00 -0.77
CA LEU A 74 -11.23 -2.74 0.53
C LEU A 74 -12.63 -2.17 0.38
N TRP A 75 -12.82 -1.20 -0.51
CA TRP A 75 -14.12 -0.60 -0.80
C TRP A 75 -15.14 -1.64 -1.28
N ARG A 76 -14.76 -2.44 -2.29
CA ARG A 76 -15.61 -3.51 -2.84
C ARG A 76 -15.94 -4.55 -1.79
N TRP A 77 -14.96 -4.95 -0.99
CA TRP A 77 -15.16 -5.92 0.06
C TRP A 77 -16.15 -5.41 1.12
N CYS A 78 -16.01 -4.18 1.59
CA CYS A 78 -16.96 -3.56 2.53
C CYS A 78 -18.37 -3.51 1.93
N ARG A 79 -18.51 -3.18 0.64
CA ARG A 79 -19.78 -3.17 -0.07
C ARG A 79 -20.44 -4.55 -0.06
N SER A 80 -19.70 -5.57 -0.47
CA SER A 80 -20.24 -6.94 -0.62
C SER A 80 -20.58 -7.57 0.73
N ASN A 81 -19.87 -7.21 1.79
CA ASN A 81 -20.07 -7.79 3.12
C ASN A 81 -20.83 -6.86 4.09
N ARG A 82 -21.46 -5.78 3.60
CA ARG A 82 -22.14 -4.80 4.46
C ARG A 82 -23.22 -5.39 5.36
N HIS A 83 -23.86 -6.48 4.95
CA HIS A 83 -24.92 -7.17 5.72
C HIS A 83 -24.40 -8.27 6.65
N ALA A 84 -23.12 -8.68 6.52
CA ALA A 84 -22.50 -9.65 7.43
C ALA A 84 -22.40 -9.12 8.87
N SER A 85 -22.21 -10.03 9.85
CA SER A 85 -22.07 -9.63 11.25
C SER A 85 -20.87 -8.70 11.46
N LEU A 86 -20.98 -7.74 12.39
CA LEU A 86 -19.90 -6.80 12.71
C LEU A 86 -18.62 -7.50 13.13
N LYS A 87 -18.73 -8.56 13.93
CA LYS A 87 -17.60 -9.38 14.41
C LYS A 87 -16.86 -10.02 13.22
N TYR A 88 -17.57 -10.54 12.23
CA TYR A 88 -16.97 -11.08 11.02
C TYR A 88 -16.27 -10.00 10.21
N GLN A 89 -16.95 -8.87 9.95
CA GLN A 89 -16.38 -7.75 9.20
C GLN A 89 -15.10 -7.24 9.87
N TYR A 90 -15.10 -7.05 11.17
CA TYR A 90 -13.93 -6.64 11.95
C TYR A 90 -12.76 -7.62 11.79
N ARG A 91 -12.99 -8.91 12.03
CA ARG A 91 -11.94 -9.94 11.89
C ARG A 91 -11.30 -9.93 10.50
N MET A 92 -12.12 -9.84 9.47
CA MET A 92 -11.65 -9.84 8.08
C MET A 92 -10.90 -8.56 7.70
N LEU A 93 -11.37 -7.39 8.16
CA LEU A 93 -10.65 -6.12 7.96
C LEU A 93 -9.30 -6.13 8.68
N CYS A 94 -9.26 -6.63 9.94
CA CYS A 94 -8.01 -6.81 10.68
C CYS A 94 -7.02 -7.70 9.93
N SER A 95 -7.48 -8.85 9.41
CA SER A 95 -6.63 -9.77 8.63
C SER A 95 -6.07 -9.09 7.37
N LYS A 96 -6.93 -8.39 6.59
CA LYS A 96 -6.51 -7.67 5.38
C LYS A 96 -5.50 -6.56 5.68
N LEU A 97 -5.72 -5.79 6.75
CA LEU A 97 -4.81 -4.71 7.14
C LEU A 97 -3.49 -5.26 7.66
N ARG A 98 -3.50 -6.30 8.50
CA ARG A 98 -2.27 -6.95 9.00
C ARG A 98 -1.43 -7.51 7.84
N GLY A 99 -2.05 -8.21 6.89
CA GLY A 99 -1.35 -8.70 5.70
C GLY A 99 -0.76 -7.55 4.86
N HIS A 100 -1.50 -6.44 4.71
CA HIS A 100 -0.99 -5.26 4.03
C HIS A 100 0.20 -4.62 4.77
N PHE A 101 0.12 -4.49 6.09
CA PHE A 101 1.20 -3.93 6.90
C PHE A 101 2.42 -4.85 6.95
N GLN A 102 2.19 -6.18 6.97
CA GLN A 102 3.28 -7.16 6.91
C GLN A 102 4.08 -7.04 5.62
N TYR A 103 3.44 -6.82 4.49
CA TYR A 103 4.12 -6.73 3.19
C TYR A 103 4.71 -5.33 2.91
N TYR A 104 3.95 -4.27 3.19
CA TYR A 104 4.33 -2.89 2.85
C TYR A 104 4.89 -2.10 4.04
N GLY A 105 5.06 -2.73 5.20
CA GLY A 105 5.56 -2.11 6.44
C GLY A 105 7.07 -1.87 6.44
N ILE A 106 7.58 -1.21 5.41
CA ILE A 106 8.99 -0.86 5.25
C ILE A 106 9.27 0.57 5.71
N ARG A 107 10.51 0.82 6.14
CA ARG A 107 10.96 2.18 6.54
C ARG A 107 10.68 3.21 5.45
N GLY A 108 10.08 4.35 5.84
CA GLY A 108 9.70 5.43 4.92
C GLY A 108 8.32 5.31 4.29
N ASN A 109 7.61 4.18 4.46
CA ASN A 109 6.28 3.96 3.89
C ASN A 109 5.11 4.16 4.88
N PHE A 110 5.38 4.53 6.13
CA PHE A 110 4.38 4.66 7.19
C PHE A 110 3.16 5.50 6.80
N ARG A 111 3.37 6.64 6.15
CA ARG A 111 2.29 7.53 5.69
C ARG A 111 1.28 6.82 4.79
N LEU A 112 1.75 5.96 3.87
CA LEU A 112 0.87 5.22 2.97
C LEU A 112 0.15 4.05 3.65
N LEU A 113 0.76 3.44 4.67
CA LEU A 113 0.09 2.44 5.51
C LEU A 113 -1.07 3.08 6.28
N GLU A 114 -0.82 4.24 6.90
CA GLU A 114 -1.82 4.98 7.65
C GLU A 114 -2.95 5.48 6.73
N GLU A 115 -2.64 5.87 5.50
CA GLU A 115 -3.62 6.23 4.49
C GLU A 115 -4.56 5.05 4.15
N VAL A 116 -4.03 3.82 4.07
CA VAL A 116 -4.83 2.61 3.85
C VAL A 116 -5.70 2.30 5.06
N ARG A 117 -5.18 2.43 6.28
CA ARG A 117 -5.94 2.24 7.53
C ARG A 117 -7.13 3.19 7.60
N ARG A 118 -6.88 4.49 7.45
CA ARG A 118 -7.93 5.52 7.47
C ARG A 118 -8.95 5.34 6.34
N PHE A 119 -8.49 4.89 5.18
CA PHE A 119 -9.39 4.56 4.08
C PHE A 119 -10.29 3.36 4.42
N ALA A 120 -9.76 2.32 5.06
CA ALA A 120 -10.55 1.17 5.50
C ALA A 120 -11.64 1.57 6.50
N GLU A 121 -11.32 2.43 7.49
CA GLU A 121 -12.29 2.99 8.44
C GLU A 121 -13.41 3.76 7.72
N LYS A 122 -13.04 4.67 6.81
CA LYS A 122 -14.01 5.44 6.01
C LYS A 122 -14.90 4.56 5.15
N ALA A 123 -14.32 3.55 4.47
CA ALA A 123 -15.06 2.61 3.65
C ALA A 123 -16.03 1.76 4.49
N TRP A 124 -15.57 1.29 5.64
CA TRP A 124 -16.37 0.49 6.55
C TRP A 124 -17.57 1.28 7.07
N ARG A 125 -17.34 2.49 7.61
CA ARG A 125 -18.40 3.41 8.03
C ARG A 125 -19.42 3.67 6.92
N TYR A 126 -18.94 4.02 5.73
CA TYR A 126 -19.79 4.33 4.59
C TYR A 126 -20.74 3.16 4.25
N TRP A 127 -20.22 1.94 4.20
CA TRP A 127 -21.04 0.78 3.85
C TRP A 127 -21.90 0.26 5.01
N LEU A 128 -21.49 0.43 6.25
CA LEU A 128 -22.34 0.19 7.41
C LEU A 128 -23.54 1.12 7.44
N SER A 129 -23.35 2.38 7.10
CA SER A 129 -24.45 3.36 6.99
C SER A 129 -25.48 3.00 5.92
N ARG A 130 -25.11 2.12 4.97
CA ARG A 130 -25.99 1.67 3.89
C ARG A 130 -26.54 0.25 4.09
N ARG A 131 -26.53 -0.25 5.32
CA ARG A 131 -27.20 -1.53 5.64
C ARG A 131 -28.72 -1.40 5.65
N SER A 132 -29.23 -0.25 6.03
CA SER A 132 -30.65 0.07 6.11
C SER A 132 -30.93 1.39 5.40
N SER A 133 -32.05 1.47 4.70
CA SER A 133 -32.53 2.70 4.07
C SER A 133 -33.04 3.72 5.08
N LYS A 134 -33.44 3.25 6.28
CA LYS A 134 -34.16 4.08 7.28
C LYS A 134 -33.25 5.00 8.11
N LYS A 135 -31.99 4.67 8.34
CA LYS A 135 -31.10 5.50 9.17
C LYS A 135 -29.61 5.24 8.89
N ALA A 136 -28.90 6.27 8.45
CA ALA A 136 -27.44 6.21 8.33
C ALA A 136 -26.80 6.16 9.74
N ILE A 137 -25.68 5.45 9.88
CA ILE A 137 -24.89 5.46 11.11
C ILE A 137 -24.22 6.82 11.25
N GLY A 138 -24.64 7.61 12.25
CA GLY A 138 -24.00 8.86 12.61
C GLY A 138 -22.55 8.66 13.06
N TRP A 139 -21.77 9.76 13.04
CA TRP A 139 -20.36 9.72 13.42
C TRP A 139 -20.14 9.21 14.84
N GLU A 140 -20.91 9.72 15.81
CA GLU A 140 -20.82 9.32 17.22
C GLU A 140 -21.04 7.81 17.46
N LYS A 141 -22.06 7.24 16.79
CA LYS A 141 -22.32 5.79 16.89
C LYS A 141 -21.18 4.98 16.25
N PHE A 142 -20.57 5.48 15.19
CA PHE A 142 -19.43 4.83 14.57
C PHE A 142 -18.18 4.94 15.45
N GLU A 143 -17.94 6.05 16.13
CA GLU A 143 -16.85 6.18 17.08
C GLU A 143 -16.97 5.21 18.26
N LYS A 144 -18.15 5.09 18.84
CA LYS A 144 -18.45 4.10 19.89
C LYS A 144 -18.18 2.67 19.38
N LEU A 145 -18.57 2.38 18.14
CA LEU A 145 -18.27 1.08 17.50
C LEU A 145 -16.76 0.88 17.32
N MET A 146 -16.01 1.92 16.94
CA MET A 146 -14.55 1.86 16.79
C MET A 146 -13.82 1.70 18.12
N GLN A 147 -14.38 2.12 19.26
CA GLN A 147 -13.84 1.83 20.59
C GLN A 147 -13.88 0.34 20.89
N THR A 148 -14.92 -0.36 20.43
CA THR A 148 -15.05 -1.84 20.61
C THR A 148 -14.28 -2.61 19.53
N TYR A 149 -14.26 -2.11 18.30
CA TYR A 149 -13.66 -2.77 17.12
C TYR A 149 -12.49 -1.99 16.58
N ILE A 150 -11.41 -1.88 17.37
CA ILE A 150 -10.20 -1.12 17.02
C ILE A 150 -9.46 -1.81 15.87
N LEU A 151 -9.38 -1.14 14.71
CA LEU A 151 -8.59 -1.65 13.58
C LEU A 151 -7.09 -1.60 13.90
N PRO A 152 -6.28 -2.52 13.33
CA PRO A 152 -4.85 -2.59 13.58
C PRO A 152 -4.15 -1.27 13.28
N ILE A 153 -3.26 -0.86 14.18
CA ILE A 153 -2.40 0.30 14.02
C ILE A 153 -1.37 0.01 12.93
N SER A 154 -1.13 1.01 12.08
CA SER A 154 -0.08 0.93 11.08
C SER A 154 1.29 0.82 11.74
N ARG A 155 2.09 -0.14 11.29
CA ARG A 155 3.43 -0.37 11.85
C ARG A 155 4.45 -0.64 10.76
N ILE A 156 5.68 -0.23 11.01
CA ILE A 156 6.85 -0.65 10.24
C ILE A 156 7.27 -2.03 10.76
N VAL A 157 7.41 -2.98 9.86
CA VAL A 157 7.76 -4.38 10.17
C VAL A 157 9.19 -4.67 9.73
N HIS A 158 9.62 -4.05 8.62
CA HIS A 158 10.93 -4.25 8.03
C HIS A 158 11.76 -2.96 8.12
N THR A 159 12.88 -3.04 8.81
CA THR A 159 13.81 -1.91 9.05
C THR A 159 15.00 -1.88 8.10
N ILE A 160 15.00 -2.74 7.08
CA ILE A 160 16.06 -2.85 6.07
C ILE A 160 16.15 -1.61 5.20
#